data_ee324cdcfffdcd785a4532d5fb00766b
#
_entry.id   ee324cdcfffdcd785a4532d5fb00766b
#
_cell.length_a   1.000
_cell.length_b   1.000
_cell.length_c   1.000
_cell.angle_alpha   90.00
_cell.angle_beta   90.00
_cell.angle_gamma   90.00
#
_symmetry.space_group_name_H-M   'P 1'
#
loop_
_entity.id
_entity.type
_entity.pdbx_description
1 polymer ?
#
loop_
_entity_poly.entity_id
_entity_poly.type
_entity_poly.pdbx_seq_one_letter_code
_entity_poly.pdbx_strand_id
1 'polypeptide(L)'
;MGSAWQSLRGGTIDSLVRLDLALDARAEGGAVVDSRGRVVGMAVSGPRRRVLVIPTATIDRSVDQLLAKGFVGRGYFGARLQHVRLARQRNGAQSLEREHGILIVSIDRDGPAAHAGLVIGDIVTAWNAQPLTRVRDVMQRLGPDSIGKTIDLQLLRGGAPKDLKIVIGERPLA
;
A
#
# COMPACT_ATOMS: atom_id res chain seq x y z
N MET A 1 19.82 -10.88 4.01
CA MET A 1 18.38 -10.63 4.29
C MET A 1 17.97 -9.42 3.46
N GLY A 2 16.88 -9.51 2.71
CA GLY A 2 16.36 -8.40 1.90
C GLY A 2 15.63 -7.36 2.76
N SER A 3 15.47 -6.14 2.22
CA SER A 3 14.67 -5.09 2.84
C SER A 3 13.20 -5.49 2.92
N ALA A 4 12.45 -4.82 3.81
CA ALA A 4 11.00 -4.95 3.86
C ALA A 4 10.37 -4.65 2.50
N TRP A 5 9.31 -5.34 2.15
CA TRP A 5 8.62 -5.18 0.88
C TRP A 5 7.09 -5.12 1.06
N GLN A 6 6.44 -4.55 0.06
CA GLN A 6 4.99 -4.36 0.06
C GLN A 6 4.28 -5.53 -0.63
N SER A 7 3.30 -6.11 0.04
CA SER A 7 2.41 -7.08 -0.56
C SER A 7 1.56 -6.45 -1.67
N LEU A 8 1.20 -7.23 -2.70
CA LEU A 8 0.30 -6.77 -3.77
C LEU A 8 -1.10 -6.37 -3.27
N ARG A 9 -1.50 -6.90 -2.12
CA ARG A 9 -2.80 -6.65 -1.49
C ARG A 9 -2.74 -5.61 -0.37
N GLY A 10 -1.61 -4.90 -0.24
CA GLY A 10 -1.32 -3.99 0.86
C GLY A 10 -0.74 -4.72 2.08
N GLY A 11 0.02 -3.98 2.88
CA GLY A 11 0.71 -4.49 4.06
C GLY A 11 2.20 -4.75 3.82
N THR A 12 2.97 -4.50 4.87
CA THR A 12 4.42 -4.67 4.87
C THR A 12 4.78 -6.10 5.27
N ILE A 13 5.65 -6.72 4.47
CA ILE A 13 6.31 -7.98 4.81
C ILE A 13 7.72 -7.62 5.27
N ASP A 14 8.11 -8.02 6.48
CA ASP A 14 9.29 -7.49 7.18
C ASP A 14 10.60 -7.72 6.46
N SER A 15 10.72 -8.83 5.75
CA SER A 15 11.91 -9.11 4.94
C SER A 15 11.57 -9.94 3.71
N LEU A 16 12.28 -9.67 2.62
CA LEU A 16 12.20 -10.50 1.42
C LEU A 16 13.17 -11.68 1.58
N VAL A 17 12.62 -12.83 1.88
CA VAL A 17 13.36 -14.09 1.86
C VAL A 17 12.90 -14.89 0.65
N ARG A 18 13.83 -15.19 -0.25
CA ARG A 18 13.62 -15.97 -1.45
C ARG A 18 14.53 -17.18 -1.44
N LEU A 19 13.97 -18.36 -1.64
CA LEU A 19 14.74 -19.58 -1.79
C LEU A 19 14.92 -19.87 -3.27
N ASP A 20 16.10 -20.34 -3.64
CA ASP A 20 16.45 -20.69 -5.03
C ASP A 20 16.02 -22.13 -5.35
N LEU A 21 14.74 -22.40 -5.12
CA LEU A 21 14.12 -23.68 -5.45
C LEU A 21 12.69 -23.43 -5.94
N ALA A 22 12.20 -24.35 -6.77
CA ALA A 22 10.82 -24.32 -7.22
C ALA A 22 9.88 -24.82 -6.12
N LEU A 23 8.74 -24.13 -5.95
CA LEU A 23 7.72 -24.57 -5.01
C LEU A 23 6.82 -25.62 -5.70
N ASP A 24 6.71 -26.80 -5.10
CA ASP A 24 5.64 -27.74 -5.43
C ASP A 24 4.30 -27.18 -4.95
N ALA A 25 3.25 -27.33 -5.75
CA ALA A 25 1.92 -26.82 -5.40
C ALA A 25 1.38 -27.38 -4.06
N ARG A 26 1.81 -28.58 -3.68
CA ARG A 26 1.43 -29.22 -2.41
C ARG A 26 2.18 -28.64 -1.21
N ALA A 27 3.30 -27.95 -1.45
CA ALA A 27 4.12 -27.33 -0.40
C ALA A 27 3.74 -25.86 -0.16
N GLU A 28 2.82 -25.29 -0.94
CA GLU A 28 2.34 -23.93 -0.74
C GLU A 28 1.58 -23.83 0.60
N GLY A 29 1.96 -22.83 1.42
CA GLY A 29 1.46 -22.71 2.80
C GLY A 29 2.21 -23.54 3.83
N GLY A 30 3.16 -24.39 3.40
CA GLY A 30 3.97 -25.20 4.30
C GLY A 30 4.98 -24.38 5.12
N ALA A 31 5.35 -24.93 6.28
CA ALA A 31 6.37 -24.32 7.14
C ALA A 31 7.76 -24.38 6.51
N VAL A 32 8.48 -23.27 6.56
CA VAL A 32 9.91 -23.22 6.23
C VAL A 32 10.69 -23.26 7.54
N VAL A 33 11.61 -24.23 7.64
CA VAL A 33 12.41 -24.45 8.85
C VAL A 33 13.90 -24.19 8.58
N ASP A 34 14.61 -23.76 9.60
CA ASP A 34 16.06 -23.64 9.55
C ASP A 34 16.74 -25.00 9.81
N SER A 35 18.07 -25.04 9.74
CA SER A 35 18.86 -26.25 9.98
C SER A 35 18.76 -26.80 11.42
N ARG A 36 18.15 -26.05 12.33
CA ARG A 36 17.89 -26.45 13.72
C ARG A 36 16.42 -26.87 13.94
N GLY A 37 15.63 -26.96 12.86
CA GLY A 37 14.20 -27.32 12.93
C GLY A 37 13.28 -26.21 13.40
N ARG A 38 13.73 -24.94 13.52
CA ARG A 38 12.89 -23.82 13.93
C ARG A 38 12.14 -23.27 12.73
N VAL A 39 10.85 -23.02 12.88
CA VAL A 39 10.03 -22.39 11.85
C VAL A 39 10.46 -20.92 11.68
N VAL A 40 10.83 -20.56 10.46
CA VAL A 40 11.26 -19.20 10.09
C VAL A 40 10.22 -18.46 9.24
N GLY A 41 9.21 -19.17 8.77
CA GLY A 41 8.12 -18.58 7.99
C GLY A 41 7.30 -19.63 7.23
N MET A 42 6.47 -19.14 6.32
CA MET A 42 5.57 -19.92 5.47
C MET A 42 5.97 -19.78 4.00
N ALA A 43 6.02 -20.89 3.28
CA ALA A 43 6.32 -20.92 1.85
C ALA A 43 5.13 -20.45 1.02
N VAL A 44 5.37 -19.52 0.08
CA VAL A 44 4.37 -19.08 -0.90
C VAL A 44 4.98 -19.01 -2.29
N SER A 45 4.16 -19.14 -3.32
CA SER A 45 4.60 -19.04 -4.71
C SER A 45 4.97 -17.61 -5.07
N GLY A 46 6.20 -17.41 -5.49
CA GLY A 46 6.72 -16.14 -5.98
C GLY A 46 6.90 -16.10 -7.50
N PRO A 47 7.42 -15.00 -8.05
CA PRO A 47 7.74 -14.87 -9.46
C PRO A 47 8.65 -16.00 -9.95
N ARG A 48 8.41 -16.49 -11.17
CA ARG A 48 9.11 -17.64 -11.80
C ARG A 48 9.04 -18.93 -10.98
N ARG A 49 7.94 -19.12 -10.22
CA ARG A 49 7.71 -20.32 -9.37
C ARG A 49 8.77 -20.52 -8.28
N ARG A 50 9.54 -19.49 -7.94
CA ARG A 50 10.47 -19.54 -6.81
C ARG A 50 9.74 -19.38 -5.50
N VAL A 51 10.27 -20.00 -4.46
CA VAL A 51 9.70 -19.90 -3.11
C VAL A 51 9.97 -18.51 -2.55
N LEU A 52 8.93 -17.81 -2.16
CA LEU A 52 9.01 -16.70 -1.22
C LEU A 52 8.64 -17.20 0.17
N VAL A 53 9.30 -16.68 1.18
CA VAL A 53 9.01 -16.99 2.57
C VAL A 53 8.35 -15.78 3.20
N ILE A 54 7.14 -15.96 3.74
CA ILE A 54 6.50 -14.98 4.62
C ILE A 54 7.08 -15.19 6.02
N PRO A 55 7.83 -14.23 6.58
CA PRO A 55 8.47 -14.38 7.88
C PRO A 55 7.47 -14.59 9.01
N THR A 56 7.86 -15.32 10.07
CA THR A 56 7.02 -15.54 11.26
C THR A 56 6.53 -14.23 11.86
N ALA A 57 7.36 -13.20 11.98
CA ALA A 57 6.95 -11.90 12.50
C ALA A 57 5.78 -11.25 11.73
N THR A 58 5.73 -11.44 10.39
CA THR A 58 4.59 -10.98 9.58
C THR A 58 3.34 -11.83 9.84
N ILE A 59 3.51 -13.14 10.02
CA ILE A 59 2.42 -14.08 10.32
C ILE A 59 1.84 -13.75 11.70
N ASP A 60 2.70 -13.61 12.71
CA ASP A 60 2.32 -13.33 14.09
C ASP A 60 1.46 -12.07 14.19
N ARG A 61 1.86 -10.97 13.54
CA ARG A 61 1.05 -9.74 13.50
C ARG A 61 -0.34 -9.96 12.89
N SER A 62 -0.44 -10.82 11.88
CA SER A 62 -1.73 -11.13 11.26
C SER A 62 -2.58 -12.01 12.17
N VAL A 63 -1.97 -12.98 12.84
CA VAL A 63 -2.62 -13.87 13.81
C VAL A 63 -3.11 -13.07 15.02
N ASP A 64 -2.29 -12.17 15.56
CA ASP A 64 -2.67 -11.30 16.68
C ASP A 64 -3.90 -10.45 16.35
N GLN A 65 -3.98 -9.90 15.14
CA GLN A 65 -5.16 -9.15 14.70
C GLN A 65 -6.40 -10.06 14.56
N LEU A 66 -6.23 -11.26 14.00
CA LEU A 66 -7.32 -12.22 13.88
C LEU A 66 -7.85 -12.66 15.25
N LEU A 67 -6.97 -12.91 16.22
CA LEU A 67 -7.34 -13.29 17.58
C LEU A 67 -8.02 -12.13 18.33
N ALA A 68 -7.53 -10.90 18.13
CA ALA A 68 -8.08 -9.74 18.83
C ALA A 68 -9.38 -9.20 18.22
N LYS A 69 -9.52 -9.25 16.89
CA LYS A 69 -10.61 -8.57 16.16
C LYS A 69 -11.46 -9.51 15.29
N GLY A 70 -11.02 -10.74 15.05
CA GLY A 70 -11.64 -11.67 14.10
C GLY A 70 -11.32 -11.40 12.64
N PHE A 71 -10.58 -10.36 12.32
CA PHE A 71 -10.16 -10.01 10.95
C PHE A 71 -8.84 -9.24 10.93
N VAL A 72 -8.19 -9.22 9.77
CA VAL A 72 -7.02 -8.36 9.53
C VAL A 72 -7.50 -7.04 8.94
N GLY A 73 -7.34 -5.95 9.68
CA GLY A 73 -7.73 -4.60 9.27
C GLY A 73 -7.00 -4.17 7.99
N ARG A 74 -7.59 -3.26 7.23
CA ARG A 74 -6.96 -2.64 6.06
C ARG A 74 -7.10 -1.14 6.14
N GLY A 75 -6.04 -0.45 5.74
CA GLY A 75 -6.08 0.98 5.58
C GLY A 75 -7.18 1.39 4.58
N TYR A 76 -7.84 2.48 4.90
CA TYR A 76 -8.95 3.01 4.14
C TYR A 76 -8.72 4.49 3.84
N PHE A 77 -8.78 4.83 2.55
CA PHE A 77 -8.59 6.19 2.08
C PHE A 77 -9.91 6.97 1.97
N GLY A 78 -11.01 6.26 1.68
CA GLY A 78 -12.33 6.85 1.58
C GLY A 78 -12.59 7.60 0.27
N ALA A 79 -11.98 7.18 -0.83
CA ALA A 79 -12.22 7.77 -2.14
C ALA A 79 -12.00 6.74 -3.26
N ARG A 80 -12.67 6.96 -4.41
CA ARG A 80 -12.35 6.26 -5.65
C ARG A 80 -11.27 7.01 -6.41
N LEU A 81 -10.32 6.27 -6.91
CA LEU A 81 -9.07 6.76 -7.49
C LEU A 81 -8.96 6.35 -8.96
N GLN A 82 -8.55 7.28 -9.80
CA GLN A 82 -8.26 7.03 -11.21
C GLN A 82 -6.88 7.56 -11.57
N HIS A 83 -6.11 6.78 -12.31
CA HIS A 83 -4.84 7.27 -12.87
C HIS A 83 -5.10 8.30 -13.96
N VAL A 84 -4.34 9.41 -13.93
CA VAL A 84 -4.36 10.44 -14.97
C VAL A 84 -2.95 10.81 -15.41
N ARG A 85 -2.81 11.17 -16.68
CA ARG A 85 -1.62 11.83 -17.20
C ARG A 85 -1.79 13.33 -17.09
N LEU A 86 -0.78 14.00 -16.58
CA LEU A 86 -0.73 15.46 -16.52
C LEU A 86 -0.08 15.97 -17.80
N ALA A 87 -0.73 16.91 -18.48
CA ALA A 87 -0.12 17.58 -19.61
C ALA A 87 1.08 18.42 -19.09
N ARG A 88 2.21 18.36 -19.82
CA ARG A 88 3.34 19.27 -19.57
C ARG A 88 2.85 20.70 -19.84
N GLN A 89 2.59 21.46 -18.80
CA GLN A 89 2.44 22.90 -18.97
C GLN A 89 3.82 23.53 -19.15
N ARG A 90 4.05 24.02 -20.34
CA ARG A 90 5.25 24.79 -20.76
C ARG A 90 5.13 26.25 -20.37
N ASN A 91 4.69 26.58 -19.18
CA ASN A 91 4.57 27.97 -18.74
C ASN A 91 5.61 28.26 -17.66
N GLY A 92 6.76 28.85 -18.10
CA GLY A 92 7.72 29.46 -17.18
C GLY A 92 8.53 28.47 -16.32
N ALA A 93 9.52 28.95 -15.61
CA ALA A 93 10.63 28.30 -14.93
C ALA A 93 10.33 27.20 -13.87
N GLN A 94 9.11 26.72 -13.74
CA GLN A 94 8.75 25.53 -12.95
C GLN A 94 8.06 24.51 -13.85
N SER A 95 8.86 23.70 -14.54
CA SER A 95 8.34 22.49 -15.16
C SER A 95 7.89 21.55 -14.03
N LEU A 96 6.59 21.30 -13.92
CA LEU A 96 6.09 20.18 -13.11
C LEU A 96 6.66 18.91 -13.72
N GLU A 97 7.72 18.36 -13.13
CA GLU A 97 8.37 17.11 -13.57
C GLU A 97 7.44 15.88 -13.45
N ARG A 98 6.18 16.08 -13.04
CA ARG A 98 5.25 14.99 -12.75
C ARG A 98 4.32 14.76 -13.93
N GLU A 99 4.61 13.71 -14.69
CA GLU A 99 3.78 13.30 -15.83
C GLU A 99 2.50 12.56 -15.43
N HIS A 100 2.35 12.18 -14.15
CA HIS A 100 1.29 11.30 -13.65
C HIS A 100 0.73 11.80 -12.33
N GLY A 101 -0.55 11.48 -12.08
CA GLY A 101 -1.22 11.73 -10.83
C GLY A 101 -2.42 10.79 -10.63
N ILE A 102 -3.00 10.87 -9.46
CA ILE A 102 -4.17 10.07 -9.06
C ILE A 102 -5.36 11.01 -8.86
N LEU A 103 -6.30 10.99 -9.78
CA LEU A 103 -7.53 11.78 -9.76
C LEU A 103 -8.50 11.19 -8.73
N ILE A 104 -9.07 12.06 -7.91
CA ILE A 104 -10.19 11.75 -7.02
C ILE A 104 -11.48 11.85 -7.82
N VAL A 105 -12.14 10.72 -8.05
CA VAL A 105 -13.39 10.65 -8.85
C VAL A 105 -14.64 10.52 -8.00
N SER A 106 -14.53 10.08 -6.76
CA SER A 106 -15.60 10.05 -5.78
C SER A 106 -15.03 10.03 -4.37
N ILE A 107 -15.78 10.54 -3.41
CA ILE A 107 -15.38 10.59 -1.99
C ILE A 107 -16.53 10.02 -1.16
N ASP A 108 -16.19 9.14 -0.23
CA ASP A 108 -17.13 8.61 0.74
C ASP A 108 -17.38 9.67 1.82
N ARG A 109 -18.64 10.05 2.04
CA ARG A 109 -19.05 11.22 2.83
C ARG A 109 -18.40 11.27 4.22
N ASP A 110 -18.35 10.14 4.91
CA ASP A 110 -17.79 10.00 6.26
C ASP A 110 -16.40 9.34 6.25
N GLY A 111 -15.73 9.35 5.09
CA GLY A 111 -14.43 8.73 4.90
C GLY A 111 -13.27 9.66 5.24
N PRO A 112 -12.07 9.09 5.43
CA PRO A 112 -10.84 9.84 5.71
C PRO A 112 -10.56 10.96 4.70
N ALA A 113 -10.80 10.71 3.41
CA ALA A 113 -10.62 11.69 2.35
C ALA A 113 -11.52 12.93 2.54
N ALA A 114 -12.79 12.72 2.91
CA ALA A 114 -13.71 13.82 3.21
C ALA A 114 -13.26 14.63 4.41
N HIS A 115 -12.90 13.96 5.52
CA HIS A 115 -12.42 14.62 6.74
C HIS A 115 -11.11 15.38 6.52
N ALA A 116 -10.26 14.92 5.61
CA ALA A 116 -9.04 15.63 5.22
C ALA A 116 -9.29 16.85 4.32
N GLY A 117 -10.52 17.06 3.85
CA GLY A 117 -10.88 18.16 2.95
C GLY A 117 -10.44 17.93 1.50
N LEU A 118 -10.27 16.67 1.08
CA LEU A 118 -10.16 16.32 -0.33
C LEU A 118 -11.49 16.58 -1.04
N VAL A 119 -11.43 16.94 -2.31
CA VAL A 119 -12.61 17.15 -3.15
C VAL A 119 -12.49 16.37 -4.47
N ILE A 120 -13.62 16.07 -5.08
CA ILE A 120 -13.66 15.45 -6.42
C ILE A 120 -12.96 16.39 -7.39
N GLY A 121 -12.08 15.85 -8.25
CA GLY A 121 -11.27 16.62 -9.17
C GLY A 121 -9.86 16.96 -8.63
N ASP A 122 -9.55 16.72 -7.37
CA ASP A 122 -8.18 16.77 -6.87
C ASP A 122 -7.32 15.72 -7.56
N ILE A 123 -6.08 16.08 -7.88
CA ILE A 123 -5.11 15.15 -8.46
C ILE A 123 -3.96 14.99 -7.47
N VAL A 124 -3.93 13.88 -6.75
CA VAL A 124 -2.86 13.57 -5.80
C VAL A 124 -1.61 13.18 -6.57
N THR A 125 -0.51 13.88 -6.33
CA THR A 125 0.77 13.70 -7.03
C THR A 125 1.85 13.06 -6.18
N ALA A 126 1.77 13.19 -4.84
CA ALA A 126 2.70 12.53 -3.94
C ALA A 126 2.07 12.15 -2.61
N TRP A 127 2.67 11.16 -1.97
CA TRP A 127 2.34 10.58 -0.67
C TRP A 127 3.62 10.54 0.17
N ASN A 128 3.70 11.32 1.27
CA ASN A 128 4.91 11.52 2.06
C ASN A 128 6.12 11.86 1.16
N ALA A 129 5.98 12.88 0.32
CA ALA A 129 6.96 13.33 -0.66
C ALA A 129 7.34 12.30 -1.76
N GLN A 130 6.83 11.07 -1.72
CA GLN A 130 7.08 10.07 -2.74
C GLN A 130 6.06 10.20 -3.88
N PRO A 131 6.48 10.35 -5.13
CA PRO A 131 5.58 10.48 -6.27
C PRO A 131 4.61 9.30 -6.39
N LEU A 132 3.36 9.59 -6.75
CA LEU A 132 2.34 8.61 -7.08
C LEU A 132 2.17 8.55 -8.59
N THR A 133 2.41 7.38 -9.17
CA THR A 133 2.28 7.17 -10.63
C THR A 133 1.10 6.28 -11.00
N ARG A 134 0.64 5.42 -10.08
CA ARG A 134 -0.43 4.46 -10.32
C ARG A 134 -1.33 4.34 -9.10
N VAL A 135 -2.60 4.01 -9.30
CA VAL A 135 -3.54 3.71 -8.21
C VAL A 135 -3.02 2.59 -7.30
N ARG A 136 -2.30 1.62 -7.90
CA ARG A 136 -1.67 0.53 -7.15
C ARG A 136 -0.69 1.03 -6.08
N ASP A 137 0.01 2.14 -6.33
CA ASP A 137 0.97 2.70 -5.37
C ASP A 137 0.27 3.15 -4.09
N VAL A 138 -0.96 3.68 -4.20
CA VAL A 138 -1.81 4.00 -3.06
C VAL A 138 -2.30 2.72 -2.37
N MET A 139 -2.82 1.76 -3.15
CA MET A 139 -3.37 0.52 -2.60
C MET A 139 -2.34 -0.30 -1.81
N GLN A 140 -1.10 -0.33 -2.27
CA GLN A 140 0.00 -1.01 -1.57
C GLN A 140 0.35 -0.38 -0.22
N ARG A 141 0.13 0.94 -0.08
CA ARG A 141 0.38 1.69 1.15
C ARG A 141 -0.77 1.60 2.17
N LEU A 142 -1.94 1.09 1.76
CA LEU A 142 -3.12 0.92 2.60
C LEU A 142 -3.15 -0.46 3.27
N GLY A 143 -2.01 -0.88 3.83
CA GLY A 143 -1.94 -2.08 4.66
C GLY A 143 -2.47 -1.87 6.08
N PRO A 144 -2.52 -2.94 6.89
CA PRO A 144 -2.90 -2.86 8.31
C PRO A 144 -2.08 -1.82 9.08
N ASP A 145 -0.79 -1.74 8.76
CA ASP A 145 0.18 -0.85 9.42
C ASP A 145 -0.06 0.64 9.10
N SER A 146 -0.93 0.97 8.14
CA SER A 146 -1.25 2.36 7.78
C SER A 146 -2.39 2.95 8.58
N ILE A 147 -3.20 2.12 9.23
CA ILE A 147 -4.37 2.56 9.99
C ILE A 147 -3.95 3.52 11.11
N GLY A 148 -4.63 4.66 11.22
CA GLY A 148 -4.34 5.72 12.19
C GLY A 148 -3.12 6.58 11.88
N LYS A 149 -2.35 6.29 10.83
CA LYS A 149 -1.19 7.11 10.45
C LYS A 149 -1.63 8.36 9.70
N THR A 150 -1.01 9.47 10.05
CA THR A 150 -1.13 10.74 9.31
C THR A 150 -0.17 10.72 8.13
N ILE A 151 -0.68 11.08 6.96
CA ILE A 151 0.03 11.08 5.68
C ILE A 151 -0.01 12.48 5.10
N ASP A 152 1.13 12.97 4.63
CA ASP A 152 1.24 14.21 3.87
C ASP A 152 0.94 13.92 2.39
N LEU A 153 -0.09 14.57 1.86
CA LEU A 153 -0.47 14.48 0.46
C LEU A 153 -0.10 15.78 -0.25
N GLN A 154 0.57 15.66 -1.40
CA GLN A 154 0.71 16.76 -2.34
C GLN A 154 -0.27 16.53 -3.49
N LEU A 155 -0.99 17.55 -3.87
CA LEU A 155 -2.03 17.47 -4.89
C LEU A 155 -2.11 18.74 -5.74
N LEU A 156 -2.82 18.64 -6.83
CA LEU A 156 -3.24 19.78 -7.66
C LEU A 156 -4.76 19.92 -7.52
N ARG A 157 -5.20 21.12 -7.17
CA ARG A 157 -6.61 21.53 -7.12
C ARG A 157 -6.83 22.68 -8.09
N GLY A 158 -7.64 22.47 -9.12
CA GLY A 158 -7.81 23.46 -10.18
C GLY A 158 -6.50 23.87 -10.88
N GLY A 159 -5.51 22.97 -10.90
CA GLY A 159 -4.17 23.24 -11.45
C GLY A 159 -3.18 23.88 -10.47
N ALA A 160 -3.62 24.37 -9.31
CA ALA A 160 -2.74 24.95 -8.28
C ALA A 160 -2.23 23.85 -7.31
N PRO A 161 -0.95 23.91 -6.90
CA PRO A 161 -0.41 22.97 -5.91
C PRO A 161 -1.05 23.21 -4.54
N LYS A 162 -1.32 22.14 -3.82
CA LYS A 162 -1.87 22.14 -2.47
C LYS A 162 -1.34 20.98 -1.66
N ASP A 163 -1.07 21.19 -0.38
CA ASP A 163 -0.71 20.16 0.57
C ASP A 163 -1.87 19.91 1.54
N LEU A 164 -2.14 18.65 1.84
CA LEU A 164 -3.13 18.21 2.82
C LEU A 164 -2.57 17.11 3.69
N LYS A 165 -3.09 16.98 4.90
CA LYS A 165 -2.82 15.84 5.79
C LYS A 165 -4.07 14.96 5.85
N ILE A 166 -3.90 13.66 5.67
CA ILE A 166 -4.96 12.68 5.83
C ILE A 166 -4.59 11.66 6.90
N VAL A 167 -5.52 11.34 7.78
CA VAL A 167 -5.39 10.21 8.70
C VAL A 167 -6.05 9.00 8.05
N ILE A 168 -5.28 7.95 7.83
CA ILE A 168 -5.80 6.72 7.21
C ILE A 168 -6.75 6.02 8.17
N GLY A 169 -7.97 5.77 7.74
CA GLY A 169 -8.96 5.03 8.51
C GLY A 169 -8.79 3.51 8.40
N GLU A 170 -9.58 2.77 9.18
CA GLU A 170 -9.78 1.34 8.99
C GLU A 170 -10.96 1.11 8.04
N ARG A 171 -10.79 0.20 7.08
CA ARG A 171 -11.85 -0.11 6.12
C ARG A 171 -13.07 -0.72 6.83
N PRO A 172 -14.28 -0.17 6.66
CA PRO A 172 -15.49 -0.77 7.21
C PRO A 172 -15.67 -2.20 6.74
N LEU A 173 -16.13 -3.06 7.63
CA LEU A 173 -16.62 -4.40 7.26
C LEU A 173 -17.93 -4.21 6.50
N ALA A 174 -18.06 -4.88 5.35
CA ALA A 174 -19.29 -4.86 4.55
C ALA A 174 -20.36 -5.76 5.16
#